data_31483f3087cb856951cdaf89d2e7d518
#
_entry.id   31483f3087cb856951cdaf89d2e7d518
#
_cell.length_a   1.000
_cell.length_b   1.000
_cell.length_c   1.000
_cell.angle_alpha   90.00
_cell.angle_beta   90.00
_cell.angle_gamma   90.00
#
_symmetry.space_group_name_H-M   'P 1'
#
loop_
_entity.id
_entity.type
_entity.pdbx_description
1 polymer ?
#
loop_
_entity_poly.entity_id
_entity_poly.type
_entity_poly.pdbx_seq_one_letter_code
_entity_poly.pdbx_strand_id
1 'polypeptide(L)'
;MFISSSLIFTQNKKSSIGVALYRFDDNYIKYLKSYIEKNIGNKASLTILDSHNSQITQNDQIEIFLNRKVNLIAINLVNESYAQTIINKVSVRNIPIIFFNREPDLEALNSYNNVWYIGGSSENAGTAQGRVIADSWKSHANWDKNEDGKIQCIIIKGRTNSVESENRTQYMKDYLKKNNIKLNILAEVYAFDNRKTASIEMDKLMAKYSQKIEYIIASDDNMALGALDSIKKLGFNNDSRMLNYIPIVGIGGTPEYLEEIKNYSVFATVMQNPSTQAEVLSKVSLNIINNKSPLDGTTLSFENNKYIFVPYIPVTMFNLDRAIEIYK
;
A
#
# COMPACT_ATOMS: atom_id res chain seq x y z
N MET A 1 10.46 -38.01 -57.52
CA MET A 1 10.60 -36.64 -57.07
C MET A 1 9.92 -36.54 -55.71
N PHE A 2 10.66 -36.71 -54.60
CA PHE A 2 10.11 -36.64 -53.23
C PHE A 2 10.16 -35.20 -52.75
N ILE A 3 8.96 -34.60 -52.55
CA ILE A 3 8.87 -33.27 -51.92
C ILE A 3 8.87 -33.48 -50.42
N SER A 4 10.01 -33.18 -49.80
CA SER A 4 10.15 -33.14 -48.34
C SER A 4 9.48 -31.87 -47.81
N SER A 5 8.29 -31.99 -47.22
CA SER A 5 7.67 -30.92 -46.48
C SER A 5 8.33 -30.81 -45.12
N SER A 6 9.24 -29.87 -44.95
CA SER A 6 9.80 -29.49 -43.65
C SER A 6 8.71 -28.79 -42.84
N LEU A 7 8.17 -29.47 -41.84
CA LEU A 7 7.35 -28.86 -40.77
C LEU A 7 8.25 -27.91 -39.98
N ILE A 8 8.12 -26.61 -40.25
CA ILE A 8 8.72 -25.58 -39.39
C ILE A 8 7.91 -25.54 -38.08
N PHE A 9 8.42 -26.21 -37.07
CA PHE A 9 7.94 -25.98 -35.71
C PHE A 9 8.35 -24.57 -35.28
N THR A 10 7.48 -23.59 -35.49
CA THR A 10 7.59 -22.30 -34.83
C THR A 10 7.42 -22.54 -33.32
N GLN A 11 8.51 -22.60 -32.58
CA GLN A 11 8.49 -22.54 -31.14
C GLN A 11 7.80 -21.22 -30.77
N ASN A 12 6.54 -21.27 -30.32
CA ASN A 12 5.82 -20.10 -29.83
C ASN A 12 6.61 -19.52 -28.67
N LYS A 13 7.37 -18.46 -28.95
CA LYS A 13 8.14 -17.76 -27.92
C LYS A 13 7.18 -17.26 -26.87
N LYS A 14 7.31 -17.79 -25.67
CA LYS A 14 6.48 -17.43 -24.52
C LYS A 14 6.56 -15.94 -24.28
N SER A 15 5.42 -15.25 -24.14
CA SER A 15 5.37 -13.83 -23.79
C SER A 15 6.13 -13.55 -22.50
N SER A 16 6.80 -12.41 -22.42
CA SER A 16 7.67 -12.05 -21.31
C SER A 16 7.23 -10.78 -20.60
N ILE A 17 7.31 -10.80 -19.27
CA ILE A 17 6.97 -9.69 -18.38
C ILE A 17 8.21 -9.31 -17.58
N GLY A 18 8.59 -8.02 -17.62
CA GLY A 18 9.62 -7.44 -16.75
C GLY A 18 8.95 -6.75 -15.56
N VAL A 19 9.40 -7.04 -14.35
CA VAL A 19 8.91 -6.40 -13.12
C VAL A 19 10.08 -5.74 -12.40
N ALA A 20 10.01 -4.43 -12.16
CA ALA A 20 10.95 -3.68 -11.32
C ALA A 20 10.28 -3.35 -9.99
N LEU A 21 10.82 -3.86 -8.89
CA LEU A 21 10.38 -3.58 -7.53
C LEU A 21 11.32 -2.58 -6.86
N TYR A 22 10.78 -1.61 -6.10
CA TYR A 22 11.62 -0.57 -5.50
C TYR A 22 12.66 -1.14 -4.52
N ARG A 23 12.33 -2.22 -3.80
CA ARG A 23 13.25 -3.05 -2.99
C ARG A 23 12.59 -4.37 -2.59
N PHE A 24 13.40 -5.41 -2.29
CA PHE A 24 12.90 -6.73 -1.90
C PHE A 24 12.76 -6.92 -0.38
N ASP A 25 13.47 -6.13 0.41
CA ASP A 25 13.51 -6.23 1.87
C ASP A 25 12.33 -5.53 2.58
N ASP A 26 11.41 -4.94 1.82
CA ASP A 26 10.15 -4.43 2.33
C ASP A 26 9.18 -5.58 2.61
N ASN A 27 8.56 -5.59 3.80
CA ASN A 27 7.68 -6.68 4.23
C ASN A 27 6.47 -6.87 3.30
N TYR A 28 5.84 -5.79 2.83
CA TYR A 28 4.71 -5.88 1.90
C TYR A 28 5.16 -6.40 0.53
N ILE A 29 6.25 -5.84 0.00
CA ILE A 29 6.79 -6.20 -1.33
C ILE A 29 7.24 -7.66 -1.38
N LYS A 30 7.78 -8.20 -0.30
CA LYS A 30 8.14 -9.61 -0.21
C LYS A 30 6.97 -10.54 -0.51
N TYR A 31 5.82 -10.30 0.11
CA TYR A 31 4.61 -11.10 -0.13
C TYR A 31 4.00 -10.81 -1.50
N LEU A 32 3.92 -9.53 -1.90
CA LEU A 32 3.44 -9.14 -3.23
C LEU A 32 4.23 -9.85 -4.34
N LYS A 33 5.58 -9.86 -4.24
CA LYS A 33 6.46 -10.57 -5.17
C LYS A 33 6.13 -12.06 -5.25
N SER A 34 6.02 -12.74 -4.10
CA SER A 34 5.69 -14.15 -4.03
C SER A 34 4.36 -14.49 -4.70
N TYR A 35 3.33 -13.66 -4.47
CA TYR A 35 2.03 -13.82 -5.13
C TYR A 35 2.07 -13.53 -6.63
N ILE A 36 2.86 -12.55 -7.09
CA ILE A 36 3.06 -12.29 -8.52
C ILE A 36 3.69 -13.52 -9.18
N GLU A 37 4.77 -14.07 -8.60
CA GLU A 37 5.45 -15.28 -9.08
C GLU A 37 4.48 -16.47 -9.17
N LYS A 38 3.69 -16.69 -8.13
CA LYS A 38 2.67 -17.74 -8.08
C LYS A 38 1.59 -17.57 -9.14
N ASN A 39 1.05 -16.37 -9.31
CA ASN A 39 -0.10 -16.10 -10.19
C ASN A 39 0.29 -16.10 -11.68
N ILE A 40 1.47 -15.58 -12.02
CA ILE A 40 2.02 -15.64 -13.38
C ILE A 40 2.46 -17.07 -13.69
N GLY A 41 3.22 -17.71 -12.77
CA GLY A 41 3.65 -19.11 -12.90
C GLY A 41 4.20 -19.44 -14.28
N ASN A 42 3.65 -20.47 -14.91
CA ASN A 42 4.06 -20.93 -16.24
C ASN A 42 3.34 -20.21 -17.41
N LYS A 43 2.49 -19.19 -17.16
CA LYS A 43 1.68 -18.53 -18.19
C LYS A 43 2.50 -17.53 -19.02
N ALA A 44 3.55 -16.94 -18.44
CA ALA A 44 4.49 -16.04 -19.11
C ALA A 44 5.92 -16.24 -18.60
N SER A 45 6.93 -15.77 -19.34
CA SER A 45 8.29 -15.65 -18.84
C SER A 45 8.38 -14.43 -17.94
N LEU A 46 8.71 -14.60 -16.67
CA LEU A 46 8.75 -13.53 -15.68
C LEU A 46 10.18 -13.21 -15.26
N THR A 47 10.56 -11.94 -15.28
CA THR A 47 11.82 -11.44 -14.73
C THR A 47 11.49 -10.36 -13.70
N ILE A 48 11.84 -10.60 -12.44
CA ILE A 48 11.65 -9.62 -11.35
C ILE A 48 13.02 -9.13 -10.88
N LEU A 49 13.21 -7.81 -10.80
CA LEU A 49 14.45 -7.17 -10.40
C LEU A 49 14.26 -6.27 -9.19
N ASP A 50 15.24 -6.28 -8.28
CA ASP A 50 15.32 -5.41 -7.10
C ASP A 50 16.01 -4.09 -7.47
N SER A 51 15.32 -2.97 -7.29
CA SER A 51 15.91 -1.65 -7.54
C SER A 51 16.73 -1.12 -6.35
N HIS A 52 16.79 -1.87 -5.22
CA HIS A 52 17.54 -1.50 -4.01
C HIS A 52 17.27 -0.07 -3.53
N ASN A 53 16.02 0.40 -3.68
CA ASN A 53 15.58 1.77 -3.39
C ASN A 53 16.41 2.86 -4.11
N SER A 54 16.98 2.52 -5.29
CA SER A 54 17.80 3.39 -6.13
C SER A 54 17.11 3.67 -7.45
N GLN A 55 16.79 4.93 -7.72
CA GLN A 55 16.17 5.33 -8.99
C GLN A 55 17.12 5.10 -10.18
N ILE A 56 18.43 5.23 -9.97
CA ILE A 56 19.43 4.93 -11.01
C ILE A 56 19.34 3.46 -11.39
N THR A 57 19.37 2.57 -10.40
CA THR A 57 19.24 1.12 -10.60
C THR A 57 17.94 0.78 -11.31
N GLN A 58 16.82 1.41 -10.91
CA GLN A 58 15.53 1.18 -11.58
C GLN A 58 15.55 1.61 -13.05
N ASN A 59 16.18 2.75 -13.36
CA ASN A 59 16.33 3.21 -14.75
C ASN A 59 17.15 2.22 -15.60
N ASP A 60 18.23 1.65 -15.04
CA ASP A 60 19.04 0.62 -15.72
C ASP A 60 18.24 -0.67 -15.96
N GLN A 61 17.38 -1.05 -15.01
CA GLN A 61 16.49 -2.21 -15.16
C GLN A 61 15.46 -2.01 -16.28
N ILE A 62 14.92 -0.81 -16.42
CA ILE A 62 14.04 -0.48 -17.55
C ILE A 62 14.78 -0.68 -18.87
N GLU A 63 16.05 -0.22 -19.00
CA GLU A 63 16.87 -0.48 -20.20
C GLU A 63 17.09 -1.98 -20.46
N ILE A 64 17.33 -2.76 -19.41
CA ILE A 64 17.44 -4.23 -19.55
C ILE A 64 16.16 -4.82 -20.14
N PHE A 65 14.98 -4.40 -19.66
CA PHE A 65 13.71 -4.88 -20.19
C PHE A 65 13.46 -4.45 -21.64
N LEU A 66 13.79 -3.19 -21.99
CA LEU A 66 13.70 -2.68 -23.35
C LEU A 66 14.62 -3.46 -24.32
N ASN A 67 15.86 -3.74 -23.91
CA ASN A 67 16.82 -4.50 -24.71
C ASN A 67 16.40 -5.97 -24.88
N ARG A 68 15.76 -6.57 -23.87
CA ARG A 68 15.18 -7.92 -23.94
C ARG A 68 13.89 -7.98 -24.74
N LYS A 69 13.31 -6.84 -25.13
CA LYS A 69 12.04 -6.71 -25.85
C LYS A 69 10.91 -7.45 -25.14
N VAL A 70 10.76 -7.18 -23.82
CA VAL A 70 9.66 -7.77 -23.06
C VAL A 70 8.30 -7.28 -23.60
N ASN A 71 7.25 -8.07 -23.40
CA ASN A 71 5.91 -7.73 -23.91
C ASN A 71 5.14 -6.77 -22.99
N LEU A 72 5.57 -6.63 -21.71
CA LEU A 72 5.01 -5.73 -20.73
C LEU A 72 6.04 -5.41 -19.64
N ILE A 73 6.03 -4.18 -19.14
CA ILE A 73 6.83 -3.75 -17.99
C ILE A 73 5.89 -3.36 -16.85
N ALA A 74 6.02 -4.01 -15.69
CA ALA A 74 5.34 -3.65 -14.47
C ALA A 74 6.33 -3.01 -13.49
N ILE A 75 5.98 -1.87 -12.88
CA ILE A 75 6.92 -1.05 -12.12
C ILE A 75 6.30 -0.62 -10.80
N ASN A 76 6.95 -1.01 -9.71
CA ASN A 76 6.76 -0.39 -8.41
C ASN A 76 7.83 0.71 -8.26
N LEU A 77 7.41 1.97 -8.38
CA LEU A 77 8.32 3.11 -8.47
C LEU A 77 9.20 3.26 -7.23
N VAL A 78 10.48 3.60 -7.42
CA VAL A 78 11.36 4.10 -6.35
C VAL A 78 10.95 5.51 -5.97
N ASN A 79 10.75 6.36 -6.99
CA ASN A 79 10.28 7.74 -6.84
C ASN A 79 9.16 8.01 -7.86
N GLU A 80 8.00 8.38 -7.37
CA GLU A 80 6.77 8.59 -8.15
C GLU A 80 6.94 9.69 -9.21
N SER A 81 7.76 10.71 -8.95
CA SER A 81 8.03 11.80 -9.89
C SER A 81 8.76 11.36 -11.16
N TYR A 82 9.34 10.15 -11.19
CA TYR A 82 10.01 9.62 -12.38
C TYR A 82 9.06 8.90 -13.35
N ALA A 83 7.77 8.78 -13.02
CA ALA A 83 6.80 8.10 -13.87
C ALA A 83 6.80 8.63 -15.31
N GLN A 84 6.73 9.97 -15.50
CA GLN A 84 6.76 10.58 -16.82
C GLN A 84 8.04 10.26 -17.60
N THR A 85 9.20 10.28 -16.95
CA THR A 85 10.49 9.95 -17.56
C THR A 85 10.51 8.50 -18.04
N ILE A 86 10.00 7.58 -17.24
CA ILE A 86 9.90 6.15 -17.59
C ILE A 86 8.92 5.96 -18.75
N ILE A 87 7.76 6.60 -18.72
CA ILE A 87 6.77 6.52 -19.79
C ILE A 87 7.37 7.00 -21.11
N ASN A 88 8.04 8.16 -21.12
CA ASN A 88 8.68 8.69 -22.32
C ASN A 88 9.69 7.71 -22.92
N LYS A 89 10.47 7.04 -22.08
CA LYS A 89 11.47 6.04 -22.50
C LYS A 89 10.83 4.77 -23.08
N VAL A 90 9.77 4.27 -22.45
CA VAL A 90 9.16 2.97 -22.81
C VAL A 90 8.18 3.10 -23.98
N SER A 91 7.44 4.21 -24.07
CA SER A 91 6.40 4.44 -25.08
C SER A 91 6.94 4.44 -26.52
N VAL A 92 8.20 4.89 -26.74
CA VAL A 92 8.85 4.85 -28.07
C VAL A 92 9.03 3.43 -28.61
N ARG A 93 8.95 2.41 -27.75
CA ARG A 93 9.00 0.99 -28.12
C ARG A 93 7.61 0.35 -28.17
N ASN A 94 6.53 1.11 -27.93
CA ASN A 94 5.15 0.65 -27.87
C ASN A 94 4.93 -0.50 -26.86
N ILE A 95 5.73 -0.55 -25.76
CA ILE A 95 5.59 -1.56 -24.73
C ILE A 95 4.57 -1.07 -23.69
N PRO A 96 3.56 -1.88 -23.33
CA PRO A 96 2.62 -1.56 -22.26
C PRO A 96 3.31 -1.45 -20.91
N ILE A 97 2.82 -0.51 -20.06
CA ILE A 97 3.34 -0.24 -18.73
C ILE A 97 2.22 -0.42 -17.70
N ILE A 98 2.51 -1.06 -16.59
CA ILE A 98 1.67 -1.06 -15.40
C ILE A 98 2.50 -0.52 -14.23
N PHE A 99 2.15 0.65 -13.72
CA PHE A 99 2.63 1.07 -12.40
C PHE A 99 1.78 0.40 -11.32
N PHE A 100 2.37 0.06 -10.20
CA PHE A 100 1.60 -0.56 -9.12
C PHE A 100 2.15 -0.19 -7.74
N ASN A 101 1.28 -0.27 -6.73
CA ASN A 101 1.51 0.06 -5.32
C ASN A 101 1.77 1.55 -5.06
N ARG A 102 2.79 2.16 -5.66
CA ARG A 102 3.07 3.60 -5.58
C ARG A 102 2.45 4.32 -6.77
N GLU A 103 1.59 5.27 -6.46
CA GLU A 103 0.71 5.94 -7.43
C GLU A 103 1.46 7.06 -8.16
N PRO A 104 1.56 7.01 -9.51
CA PRO A 104 2.08 8.12 -10.29
C PRO A 104 1.00 9.19 -10.51
N ASP A 105 1.43 10.40 -10.89
CA ASP A 105 0.52 11.46 -11.25
C ASP A 105 -0.37 11.10 -12.45
N LEU A 106 -1.63 11.53 -12.42
CA LEU A 106 -2.59 11.31 -13.51
C LEU A 106 -2.11 11.90 -14.84
N GLU A 107 -1.45 13.07 -14.81
CA GLU A 107 -0.90 13.70 -16.00
C GLU A 107 0.12 12.78 -16.70
N ALA A 108 1.02 12.16 -15.94
CA ALA A 108 1.95 11.18 -16.47
C ALA A 108 1.23 9.99 -17.11
N LEU A 109 0.21 9.44 -16.45
CA LEU A 109 -0.55 8.31 -17.00
C LEU A 109 -1.31 8.70 -18.29
N ASN A 110 -1.80 9.94 -18.41
CA ASN A 110 -2.50 10.39 -19.60
C ASN A 110 -1.58 10.64 -20.81
N SER A 111 -0.26 10.70 -20.61
CA SER A 111 0.72 10.91 -21.69
C SER A 111 0.92 9.70 -22.60
N TYR A 112 0.43 8.51 -22.23
CA TYR A 112 0.56 7.28 -23.01
C TYR A 112 -0.69 6.40 -22.91
N ASN A 113 -1.19 5.89 -24.05
CA ASN A 113 -2.42 5.11 -24.07
C ASN A 113 -2.27 3.76 -23.36
N ASN A 114 -1.11 3.10 -23.51
CA ASN A 114 -0.86 1.75 -22.99
C ASN A 114 -0.17 1.80 -21.63
N VAL A 115 -0.65 2.66 -20.73
CA VAL A 115 -0.17 2.72 -19.34
C VAL A 115 -1.34 2.75 -18.37
N TRP A 116 -1.21 2.02 -17.25
CA TRP A 116 -2.21 1.91 -16.18
C TRP A 116 -1.53 1.91 -14.82
N TYR A 117 -2.32 2.21 -13.78
CA TYR A 117 -1.96 2.04 -12.39
C TYR A 117 -2.83 0.97 -11.74
N ILE A 118 -2.21 0.10 -10.92
CA ILE A 118 -2.90 -0.91 -10.11
C ILE A 118 -2.45 -0.76 -8.65
N GLY A 119 -3.33 -0.35 -7.78
CA GLY A 119 -2.97 -0.18 -6.37
C GLY A 119 -4.11 0.30 -5.51
N GLY A 120 -3.80 0.72 -4.30
CA GLY A 120 -4.77 1.33 -3.41
C GLY A 120 -4.97 2.81 -3.74
N SER A 121 -6.14 3.35 -3.45
CA SER A 121 -6.41 4.79 -3.48
C SER A 121 -6.15 5.39 -2.10
N SER A 122 -5.43 6.50 -2.03
CA SER A 122 -5.23 7.25 -0.77
C SER A 122 -6.55 7.69 -0.14
N GLU A 123 -7.54 8.02 -0.98
CA GLU A 123 -8.91 8.35 -0.56
C GLU A 123 -9.57 7.17 0.14
N ASN A 124 -9.53 5.98 -0.50
CA ASN A 124 -10.13 4.79 0.08
C ASN A 124 -9.43 4.37 1.38
N ALA A 125 -8.11 4.50 1.45
CA ALA A 125 -7.33 4.20 2.65
C ALA A 125 -7.70 5.13 3.81
N GLY A 126 -7.67 6.44 3.59
CA GLY A 126 -8.03 7.45 4.59
C GLY A 126 -9.49 7.34 5.02
N THR A 127 -10.41 7.17 4.07
CA THR A 127 -11.84 6.98 4.35
C THR A 127 -12.09 5.71 5.19
N ALA A 128 -11.41 4.61 4.87
CA ALA A 128 -11.52 3.37 5.64
C ALA A 128 -10.96 3.54 7.07
N GLN A 129 -9.83 4.25 7.23
CA GLN A 129 -9.28 4.58 8.54
C GLN A 129 -10.23 5.47 9.34
N GLY A 130 -10.79 6.49 8.72
CA GLY A 130 -11.80 7.36 9.35
C GLY A 130 -13.03 6.58 9.80
N ARG A 131 -13.49 5.59 9.01
CA ARG A 131 -14.60 4.70 9.39
C ARG A 131 -14.26 3.90 10.65
N VAL A 132 -13.10 3.24 10.66
CA VAL A 132 -12.64 2.46 11.84
C VAL A 132 -12.61 3.33 13.09
N ILE A 133 -12.08 4.54 12.99
CA ILE A 133 -12.01 5.50 14.11
C ILE A 133 -13.42 5.89 14.57
N ALA A 134 -14.32 6.26 13.64
CA ALA A 134 -15.68 6.68 13.96
C ALA A 134 -16.48 5.57 14.66
N ASP A 135 -16.39 4.33 14.12
CA ASP A 135 -17.13 3.19 14.65
C ASP A 135 -16.59 2.79 16.04
N SER A 136 -15.27 2.79 16.22
CA SER A 136 -14.65 2.48 17.51
C SER A 136 -14.95 3.54 18.57
N TRP A 137 -14.87 4.81 18.22
CA TRP A 137 -15.17 5.91 19.14
C TRP A 137 -16.61 5.85 19.67
N LYS A 138 -17.57 5.60 18.78
CA LYS A 138 -18.98 5.44 19.16
C LYS A 138 -19.24 4.21 20.04
N SER A 139 -18.42 3.18 19.92
CA SER A 139 -18.57 1.92 20.63
C SER A 139 -17.86 1.88 21.98
N HIS A 140 -16.97 2.83 22.28
CA HIS A 140 -16.13 2.86 23.47
C HIS A 140 -16.20 4.22 24.18
N ALA A 141 -17.33 4.53 24.81
CA ALA A 141 -17.54 5.81 25.48
C ALA A 141 -16.47 6.14 26.56
N ASN A 142 -15.83 5.11 27.12
CA ASN A 142 -14.75 5.25 28.10
C ASN A 142 -13.40 5.73 27.52
N TRP A 143 -13.29 5.84 26.18
CA TRP A 143 -12.10 6.43 25.55
C TRP A 143 -12.11 7.95 25.57
N ASP A 144 -13.28 8.58 25.68
CA ASP A 144 -13.44 10.01 25.94
C ASP A 144 -13.14 10.28 27.43
N LYS A 145 -11.85 10.47 27.73
CA LYS A 145 -11.35 10.54 29.12
C LYS A 145 -11.75 11.82 29.84
N ASN A 146 -12.00 12.88 29.07
CA ASN A 146 -12.41 14.19 29.63
C ASN A 146 -13.89 14.54 29.39
N GLU A 147 -14.64 13.62 28.77
CA GLU A 147 -16.07 13.71 28.54
C GLU A 147 -16.49 14.96 27.72
N ASP A 148 -15.61 15.45 26.81
CA ASP A 148 -15.90 16.65 25.99
C ASP A 148 -16.50 16.33 24.61
N GLY A 149 -16.67 15.03 24.30
CA GLY A 149 -17.23 14.54 23.04
C GLY A 149 -16.32 14.75 21.81
N LYS A 150 -15.01 14.95 22.03
CA LYS A 150 -14.01 15.08 20.98
C LYS A 150 -12.90 14.06 21.18
N ILE A 151 -12.25 13.68 20.12
CA ILE A 151 -11.09 12.79 20.17
C ILE A 151 -9.80 13.62 20.34
N GLN A 152 -9.15 13.53 21.49
CA GLN A 152 -7.84 14.13 21.74
C GLN A 152 -6.77 13.26 21.09
N CYS A 153 -6.38 13.59 19.85
CA CYS A 153 -5.54 12.70 19.07
C CYS A 153 -4.14 13.26 18.71
N ILE A 154 -3.23 12.32 18.49
CA ILE A 154 -1.97 12.53 17.79
C ILE A 154 -2.10 11.94 16.40
N ILE A 155 -1.64 12.70 15.37
CA ILE A 155 -1.58 12.22 14.00
C ILE A 155 -0.10 12.11 13.59
N ILE A 156 0.32 10.91 13.16
CA ILE A 156 1.67 10.62 12.70
C ILE A 156 1.64 10.41 11.20
N LYS A 157 2.33 11.28 10.47
CA LYS A 157 2.35 11.35 9.01
C LYS A 157 3.66 10.82 8.45
N GLY A 158 3.65 10.38 7.20
CA GLY A 158 4.81 9.91 6.47
C GLY A 158 5.81 11.03 6.14
N ARG A 159 6.25 11.10 4.87
CA ARG A 159 7.20 12.14 4.41
C ARG A 159 6.48 13.45 4.14
N THR A 160 7.13 14.57 4.37
CA THR A 160 6.58 15.93 4.21
C THR A 160 6.06 16.26 2.80
N ASN A 161 6.56 15.57 1.77
CA ASN A 161 6.17 15.79 0.38
C ASN A 161 5.42 14.60 -0.23
N SER A 162 4.94 13.68 0.61
CA SER A 162 4.16 12.54 0.16
C SER A 162 2.69 12.93 -0.01
N VAL A 163 2.26 13.10 -1.27
CA VAL A 163 0.85 13.32 -1.61
C VAL A 163 -0.04 12.22 -1.04
N GLU A 164 0.42 10.97 -1.06
CA GLU A 164 -0.27 9.83 -0.50
C GLU A 164 -0.54 9.98 1.00
N SER A 165 0.49 10.35 1.79
CA SER A 165 0.37 10.53 3.24
C SER A 165 -0.54 11.70 3.61
N GLU A 166 -0.45 12.81 2.88
CA GLU A 166 -1.32 13.97 3.07
C GLU A 166 -2.77 13.62 2.73
N ASN A 167 -3.01 12.99 1.60
CA ASN A 167 -4.34 12.58 1.16
C ASN A 167 -4.98 11.59 2.13
N ARG A 168 -4.28 10.54 2.57
CA ARG A 168 -4.79 9.61 3.60
C ARG A 168 -5.26 10.36 4.85
N THR A 169 -4.44 11.27 5.35
CA THR A 169 -4.77 12.09 6.52
C THR A 169 -5.98 12.98 6.26
N GLN A 170 -6.05 13.64 5.10
CA GLN A 170 -7.15 14.53 4.77
C GLN A 170 -8.48 13.79 4.62
N TYR A 171 -8.50 12.68 3.85
CA TYR A 171 -9.73 11.89 3.66
C TYR A 171 -10.22 11.24 4.97
N MET A 172 -9.31 10.86 5.86
CA MET A 172 -9.66 10.39 7.21
C MET A 172 -10.37 11.52 8.00
N LYS A 173 -9.80 12.73 8.02
CA LYS A 173 -10.40 13.89 8.69
C LYS A 173 -11.77 14.26 8.10
N ASP A 174 -11.89 14.25 6.77
CA ASP A 174 -13.12 14.57 6.07
C ASP A 174 -14.23 13.54 6.36
N TYR A 175 -13.88 12.26 6.42
CA TYR A 175 -14.81 11.21 6.81
C TYR A 175 -15.31 11.42 8.25
N LEU A 176 -14.42 11.69 9.20
CA LEU A 176 -14.79 11.93 10.60
C LEU A 176 -15.69 13.15 10.73
N LYS A 177 -15.33 14.26 10.07
CA LYS A 177 -16.15 15.49 10.04
C LYS A 177 -17.55 15.23 9.47
N LYS A 178 -17.64 14.50 8.34
CA LYS A 178 -18.93 14.13 7.71
C LYS A 178 -19.81 13.27 8.62
N ASN A 179 -19.20 12.49 9.52
CA ASN A 179 -19.90 11.62 10.46
C ASN A 179 -20.07 12.23 11.85
N ASN A 180 -19.88 13.57 11.99
CA ASN A 180 -20.02 14.34 13.23
C ASN A 180 -19.06 13.90 14.35
N ILE A 181 -17.91 13.30 14.01
CA ILE A 181 -16.83 13.01 14.96
C ILE A 181 -15.89 14.21 14.99
N LYS A 182 -15.73 14.80 16.14
CA LYS A 182 -14.88 15.99 16.31
C LYS A 182 -13.49 15.56 16.78
N LEU A 183 -12.46 16.09 16.12
CA LEU A 183 -11.07 15.92 16.53
C LEU A 183 -10.59 17.15 17.29
N ASN A 184 -9.90 16.93 18.40
CA ASN A 184 -8.99 17.87 19.04
C ASN A 184 -7.56 17.38 18.81
N ILE A 185 -6.93 17.89 17.74
CA ILE A 185 -5.61 17.43 17.32
C ILE A 185 -4.57 18.08 18.22
N LEU A 186 -4.00 17.31 19.15
CA LEU A 186 -2.96 17.75 20.08
C LEU A 186 -1.63 18.01 19.35
N ALA A 187 -1.31 17.18 18.34
CA ALA A 187 -0.18 17.37 17.45
C ALA A 187 -0.33 16.58 16.14
N GLU A 188 0.25 17.12 15.07
CA GLU A 188 0.56 16.41 13.84
C GLU A 188 2.07 16.40 13.66
N VAL A 189 2.67 15.24 13.42
CA VAL A 189 4.12 15.08 13.27
C VAL A 189 4.45 14.23 12.06
N TYR A 190 5.60 14.51 11.42
CA TYR A 190 6.14 13.71 10.33
C TYR A 190 7.18 12.72 10.87
N ALA A 191 7.02 11.46 10.56
CA ALA A 191 7.95 10.40 10.98
C ALA A 191 8.62 9.67 9.81
N PHE A 192 8.45 10.15 8.57
CA PHE A 192 9.18 9.73 7.37
C PHE A 192 9.09 8.23 7.05
N ASP A 193 7.93 7.63 7.29
CA ASP A 193 7.66 6.19 7.13
C ASP A 193 8.63 5.32 7.97
N ASN A 194 9.11 5.86 9.09
CA ASN A 194 10.15 5.25 9.90
C ASN A 194 9.73 5.04 11.36
N ARG A 195 9.76 3.78 11.81
CA ARG A 195 9.38 3.35 13.15
C ARG A 195 10.17 4.07 14.26
N LYS A 196 11.50 4.16 14.10
CA LYS A 196 12.37 4.79 15.11
C LYS A 196 12.09 6.28 15.24
N THR A 197 11.89 6.97 14.11
CA THR A 197 11.53 8.40 14.11
C THR A 197 10.17 8.59 14.79
N ALA A 198 9.17 7.77 14.46
CA ALA A 198 7.86 7.82 15.10
C ALA A 198 7.94 7.61 16.61
N SER A 199 8.78 6.67 17.08
CA SER A 199 9.00 6.43 18.51
C SER A 199 9.62 7.65 19.20
N ILE A 200 10.63 8.28 18.58
CA ILE A 200 11.28 9.48 19.13
C ILE A 200 10.30 10.67 19.22
N GLU A 201 9.52 10.90 18.16
CA GLU A 201 8.52 11.97 18.17
C GLU A 201 7.43 11.68 19.22
N MET A 202 7.00 10.43 19.33
CA MET A 202 5.99 10.04 20.32
C MET A 202 6.52 10.16 21.75
N ASP A 203 7.80 9.86 22.05
CA ASP A 203 8.42 10.08 23.37
C ASP A 203 8.28 11.55 23.80
N LYS A 204 8.50 12.51 22.88
CA LYS A 204 8.33 13.96 23.14
C LYS A 204 6.86 14.32 23.39
N LEU A 205 5.94 13.74 22.62
CA LEU A 205 4.51 13.99 22.73
C LEU A 205 3.92 13.40 24.01
N MET A 206 4.40 12.23 24.43
CA MET A 206 4.03 11.64 25.72
C MET A 206 4.51 12.49 26.90
N ALA A 207 5.72 13.04 26.85
CA ALA A 207 6.20 13.97 27.86
C ALA A 207 5.32 15.23 27.98
N LYS A 208 4.73 15.70 26.86
CA LYS A 208 3.92 16.92 26.83
C LYS A 208 2.45 16.69 27.12
N TYR A 209 1.87 15.62 26.60
CA TYR A 209 0.42 15.42 26.62
C TYR A 209 -0.04 14.22 27.47
N SER A 210 0.82 13.17 27.61
CA SER A 210 0.58 11.99 28.48
C SER A 210 -0.89 11.52 28.51
N GLN A 211 -1.54 11.61 29.67
CA GLN A 211 -2.91 11.16 29.91
C GLN A 211 -3.99 11.86 29.07
N LYS A 212 -3.66 12.98 28.42
CA LYS A 212 -4.61 13.70 27.57
C LYS A 212 -4.83 13.03 26.21
N ILE A 213 -3.91 12.10 25.83
CA ILE A 213 -4.01 11.43 24.54
C ILE A 213 -5.07 10.33 24.64
N GLU A 214 -6.05 10.37 23.76
CA GLU A 214 -7.15 9.41 23.67
C GLU A 214 -7.07 8.53 22.43
N TYR A 215 -6.33 8.99 21.40
CA TYR A 215 -6.19 8.25 20.15
C TYR A 215 -4.88 8.55 19.43
N ILE A 216 -4.25 7.54 18.83
CA ILE A 216 -3.09 7.68 17.97
C ILE A 216 -3.46 7.20 16.58
N ILE A 217 -3.25 8.06 15.58
CA ILE A 217 -3.60 7.81 14.18
C ILE A 217 -2.32 7.92 13.35
N ALA A 218 -1.90 6.82 12.73
CA ALA A 218 -0.71 6.81 11.89
C ALA A 218 -1.05 6.51 10.42
N SER A 219 -0.37 7.17 9.49
CA SER A 219 -0.59 6.95 8.05
C SER A 219 0.03 5.65 7.53
N ASP A 220 0.82 4.93 8.35
CA ASP A 220 1.24 3.56 8.11
C ASP A 220 1.48 2.76 9.41
N ASP A 221 1.59 1.42 9.27
CA ASP A 221 1.78 0.49 10.38
C ASP A 221 3.16 0.61 11.05
N ASN A 222 4.23 0.92 10.30
CA ASN A 222 5.58 1.06 10.86
C ASN A 222 5.65 2.23 11.85
N MET A 223 5.03 3.35 11.49
CA MET A 223 4.96 4.52 12.38
C MET A 223 4.02 4.26 13.55
N ALA A 224 2.92 3.53 13.33
CA ALA A 224 2.03 3.10 14.41
C ALA A 224 2.74 2.21 15.43
N LEU A 225 3.57 1.25 14.98
CA LEU A 225 4.44 0.44 15.84
C LEU A 225 5.48 1.30 16.58
N GLY A 226 6.02 2.32 15.94
CA GLY A 226 6.92 3.27 16.59
C GLY A 226 6.24 4.03 17.73
N ALA A 227 5.00 4.46 17.53
CA ALA A 227 4.21 5.07 18.60
C ALA A 227 3.94 4.07 19.74
N LEU A 228 3.59 2.82 19.40
CA LEU A 228 3.40 1.75 20.39
C LEU A 228 4.66 1.50 21.21
N ASP A 229 5.86 1.44 20.57
CA ASP A 229 7.14 1.27 21.25
C ASP A 229 7.39 2.36 22.31
N SER A 230 6.97 3.59 22.01
CA SER A 230 7.09 4.71 22.94
C SER A 230 6.16 4.59 24.15
N ILE A 231 4.85 4.36 23.88
CA ILE A 231 3.86 4.36 24.97
C ILE A 231 3.99 3.13 25.86
N LYS A 232 4.43 1.99 25.35
CA LYS A 232 4.72 0.77 26.14
C LYS A 232 5.77 1.01 27.23
N LYS A 233 6.79 1.84 26.97
CA LYS A 233 7.80 2.22 27.98
C LYS A 233 7.21 2.93 29.20
N LEU A 234 6.06 3.58 29.02
CA LEU A 234 5.35 4.33 30.05
C LEU A 234 4.18 3.54 30.67
N GLY A 235 4.06 2.25 30.35
CA GLY A 235 3.04 1.36 30.91
C GLY A 235 1.68 1.41 30.20
N PHE A 236 1.58 2.08 29.03
CA PHE A 236 0.38 2.03 28.23
C PHE A 236 0.36 0.78 27.34
N ASN A 237 -0.81 0.27 27.01
CA ASN A 237 -1.05 -0.83 26.08
C ASN A 237 -0.22 -2.12 26.35
N ASN A 238 0.20 -2.34 27.59
CA ASN A 238 1.04 -3.48 27.98
C ASN A 238 0.24 -4.69 28.46
N ASP A 239 -1.06 -4.54 28.71
CA ASP A 239 -1.86 -5.62 29.28
C ASP A 239 -3.27 -5.65 28.64
N SER A 240 -3.83 -6.85 28.55
CA SER A 240 -5.15 -7.11 27.98
C SER A 240 -6.32 -6.52 28.80
N ARG A 241 -6.07 -6.05 30.04
CA ARG A 241 -7.08 -5.42 30.90
C ARG A 241 -7.36 -3.97 30.53
N MET A 242 -6.59 -3.40 29.62
CA MET A 242 -6.77 -2.06 29.05
C MET A 242 -6.87 -0.92 30.09
N LEU A 243 -6.22 -1.07 31.25
CA LEU A 243 -6.27 -0.06 32.33
C LEU A 243 -5.67 1.28 31.89
N ASN A 244 -4.59 1.23 31.07
CA ASN A 244 -3.94 2.39 30.47
C ASN A 244 -3.89 2.21 28.97
N TYR A 245 -5.05 2.24 28.31
CA TYR A 245 -5.13 1.97 26.88
C TYR A 245 -5.29 3.26 26.07
N ILE A 246 -4.53 3.37 25.00
CA ILE A 246 -4.68 4.38 23.95
C ILE A 246 -4.86 3.62 22.63
N PRO A 247 -6.03 3.68 21.98
CA PRO A 247 -6.23 3.04 20.68
C PRO A 247 -5.28 3.61 19.63
N ILE A 248 -4.66 2.71 18.87
CA ILE A 248 -3.75 3.04 17.75
C ILE A 248 -4.32 2.43 16.48
N VAL A 249 -4.41 3.23 15.41
CA VAL A 249 -4.83 2.76 14.09
C VAL A 249 -3.78 3.12 13.05
N GLY A 250 -3.30 2.10 12.32
CA GLY A 250 -2.36 2.21 11.21
C GLY A 250 -3.02 2.04 9.84
N ILE A 251 -2.19 1.97 8.81
CA ILE A 251 -2.54 1.54 7.44
C ILE A 251 -1.40 0.65 6.94
N GLY A 252 -1.75 -0.52 6.37
CA GLY A 252 -0.80 -1.46 5.80
C GLY A 252 -1.26 -2.90 5.99
N GLY A 253 -1.54 -3.31 7.23
CA GLY A 253 -1.89 -4.68 7.57
C GLY A 253 -0.66 -5.60 7.60
N THR A 254 0.49 -5.09 8.07
CA THR A 254 1.72 -5.87 8.13
C THR A 254 1.62 -7.02 9.14
N PRO A 255 2.32 -8.16 8.92
CA PRO A 255 2.24 -9.31 9.84
C PRO A 255 2.54 -8.94 11.29
N GLU A 256 3.54 -8.09 11.52
CA GLU A 256 3.92 -7.63 12.86
C GLU A 256 2.79 -6.80 13.50
N TYR A 257 2.15 -5.92 12.72
CA TYR A 257 1.05 -5.12 13.23
C TYR A 257 -0.20 -5.97 13.53
N LEU A 258 -0.47 -6.98 12.70
CA LEU A 258 -1.55 -7.95 12.95
C LEU A 258 -1.33 -8.73 14.26
N GLU A 259 -0.08 -9.08 14.59
CA GLU A 259 0.23 -9.71 15.86
C GLU A 259 -0.01 -8.76 17.05
N GLU A 260 0.27 -7.46 16.90
CA GLU A 260 -0.05 -6.47 17.96
C GLU A 260 -1.57 -6.24 18.11
N ILE A 261 -2.37 -6.39 17.04
CA ILE A 261 -3.85 -6.44 17.17
C ILE A 261 -4.26 -7.66 17.99
N LYS A 262 -3.70 -8.85 17.69
CA LYS A 262 -3.97 -10.09 18.42
C LYS A 262 -3.64 -9.99 19.91
N ASN A 263 -2.58 -9.26 20.23
CA ASN A 263 -2.12 -9.02 21.59
C ASN A 263 -2.90 -7.86 22.28
N TYR A 264 -3.89 -7.26 21.61
CA TYR A 264 -4.62 -6.08 22.09
C TYR A 264 -3.73 -4.84 22.36
N SER A 265 -2.51 -4.82 21.83
CA SER A 265 -1.61 -3.68 22.00
C SER A 265 -1.97 -2.50 21.09
N VAL A 266 -2.59 -2.78 19.93
CA VAL A 266 -3.14 -1.77 19.01
C VAL A 266 -4.58 -2.13 18.66
N PHE A 267 -5.35 -1.16 18.19
CA PHE A 267 -6.77 -1.38 17.93
C PHE A 267 -7.05 -1.99 16.55
N ALA A 268 -6.52 -1.41 15.51
CA ALA A 268 -6.87 -1.79 14.13
C ALA A 268 -5.84 -1.30 13.12
N THR A 269 -5.90 -1.87 11.91
CA THR A 269 -5.24 -1.33 10.71
C THR A 269 -6.19 -1.32 9.52
N VAL A 270 -5.83 -0.56 8.49
CA VAL A 270 -6.47 -0.61 7.17
C VAL A 270 -5.54 -1.32 6.23
N MET A 271 -5.82 -2.60 5.97
CA MET A 271 -4.93 -3.50 5.26
C MET A 271 -4.92 -3.25 3.76
N GLN A 272 -3.73 -3.12 3.18
CA GLN A 272 -3.48 -3.29 1.77
C GLN A 272 -3.16 -4.79 1.53
N ASN A 273 -4.04 -5.48 0.80
CA ASN A 273 -3.90 -6.94 0.62
C ASN A 273 -2.93 -7.28 -0.52
N PRO A 274 -1.71 -7.81 -0.24
CA PRO A 274 -0.73 -8.13 -1.28
C PRO A 274 -1.18 -9.26 -2.21
N SER A 275 -1.98 -10.21 -1.72
CA SER A 275 -2.52 -11.30 -2.54
C SER A 275 -3.50 -10.77 -3.58
N THR A 276 -4.47 -9.94 -3.17
CA THR A 276 -5.44 -9.33 -4.09
C THR A 276 -4.76 -8.41 -5.10
N GLN A 277 -3.80 -7.60 -4.66
CA GLN A 277 -3.07 -6.72 -5.59
C GLN A 277 -2.27 -7.51 -6.61
N ALA A 278 -1.58 -8.59 -6.20
CA ALA A 278 -0.86 -9.46 -7.11
C ALA A 278 -1.79 -10.21 -8.08
N GLU A 279 -2.96 -10.64 -7.61
CA GLU A 279 -3.97 -11.28 -8.47
C GLU A 279 -4.42 -10.34 -9.58
N VAL A 280 -4.81 -9.11 -9.23
CA VAL A 280 -5.24 -8.08 -10.20
C VAL A 280 -4.10 -7.75 -11.16
N LEU A 281 -2.90 -7.47 -10.65
CA LEU A 281 -1.71 -7.16 -11.46
C LEU A 281 -1.40 -8.29 -12.44
N SER A 282 -1.40 -9.54 -11.97
CA SER A 282 -1.11 -10.70 -12.80
C SER A 282 -2.18 -10.92 -13.87
N LYS A 283 -3.47 -10.80 -13.51
CA LYS A 283 -4.59 -10.96 -14.44
C LYS A 283 -4.55 -9.92 -15.54
N VAL A 284 -4.40 -8.65 -15.18
CA VAL A 284 -4.30 -7.53 -16.13
C VAL A 284 -3.07 -7.69 -17.03
N SER A 285 -1.92 -8.04 -16.47
CA SER A 285 -0.68 -8.28 -17.23
C SER A 285 -0.88 -9.39 -18.26
N LEU A 286 -1.47 -10.51 -17.86
CA LEU A 286 -1.73 -11.65 -18.75
C LEU A 286 -2.76 -11.30 -19.82
N ASN A 287 -3.78 -10.50 -19.52
CA ASN A 287 -4.73 -10.04 -20.52
C ASN A 287 -4.03 -9.20 -21.60
N ILE A 288 -3.23 -8.22 -21.18
CA ILE A 288 -2.52 -7.31 -22.10
C ILE A 288 -1.57 -8.08 -23.04
N ILE A 289 -0.72 -8.97 -22.50
CA ILE A 289 0.24 -9.72 -23.35
C ILE A 289 -0.43 -10.75 -24.28
N ASN A 290 -1.70 -11.08 -24.04
CA ASN A 290 -2.52 -11.92 -24.89
C ASN A 290 -3.49 -11.11 -25.78
N ASN A 291 -3.26 -9.78 -25.94
CA ASN A 291 -4.07 -8.87 -26.76
C ASN A 291 -5.55 -8.82 -26.37
N LYS A 292 -5.86 -8.99 -25.10
CA LYS A 292 -7.19 -8.83 -24.52
C LYS A 292 -7.36 -7.44 -23.89
N SER A 293 -8.62 -7.05 -23.65
CA SER A 293 -8.87 -5.88 -22.79
C SER A 293 -8.23 -6.08 -21.42
N PRO A 294 -7.58 -5.06 -20.84
CA PRO A 294 -6.91 -5.19 -19.53
C PRO A 294 -7.81 -5.81 -18.44
N LEU A 295 -9.08 -5.44 -18.39
CA LEU A 295 -10.05 -5.91 -17.40
C LEU A 295 -10.84 -7.16 -17.80
N ASP A 296 -10.49 -7.83 -18.92
CA ASP A 296 -11.21 -9.02 -19.38
C ASP A 296 -11.26 -10.11 -18.29
N GLY A 297 -12.50 -10.55 -17.97
CA GLY A 297 -12.75 -11.54 -16.93
C GLY A 297 -12.45 -11.08 -15.51
N THR A 298 -12.56 -9.77 -15.22
CA THR A 298 -12.55 -9.19 -13.88
C THR A 298 -13.89 -8.51 -13.58
N THR A 299 -14.16 -8.22 -12.29
CA THR A 299 -15.29 -7.41 -11.82
C THR A 299 -14.89 -5.96 -11.56
N LEU A 300 -13.66 -5.59 -11.90
CA LEU A 300 -13.10 -4.26 -11.66
C LEU A 300 -13.50 -3.29 -12.77
N SER A 301 -13.40 -2.00 -12.45
CA SER A 301 -13.62 -0.91 -13.40
C SER A 301 -12.41 0.02 -13.43
N PHE A 302 -12.26 0.74 -14.53
CA PHE A 302 -11.31 1.85 -14.58
C PHE A 302 -11.89 3.09 -13.89
N GLU A 303 -11.04 3.77 -13.14
CA GLU A 303 -11.24 5.16 -12.79
C GLU A 303 -10.34 6.03 -13.67
N ASN A 304 -10.89 7.10 -14.25
CA ASN A 304 -10.21 7.97 -15.21
C ASN A 304 -9.54 7.20 -16.38
N ASN A 305 -10.06 6.03 -16.76
CA ASN A 305 -9.51 5.14 -17.79
C ASN A 305 -8.07 4.65 -17.56
N LYS A 306 -7.48 4.92 -16.40
CA LYS A 306 -6.07 4.65 -16.08
C LYS A 306 -5.86 3.90 -14.78
N TYR A 307 -6.73 4.13 -13.79
CA TYR A 307 -6.57 3.53 -12.47
C TYR A 307 -7.44 2.29 -12.31
N ILE A 308 -6.87 1.26 -11.71
CA ILE A 308 -7.55 0.04 -11.27
C ILE A 308 -7.30 -0.05 -9.77
N PHE A 309 -8.27 0.42 -8.98
CA PHE A 309 -8.09 0.43 -7.53
C PHE A 309 -8.41 -0.92 -6.90
N VAL A 310 -7.49 -1.35 -6.05
CA VAL A 310 -7.63 -2.52 -5.18
C VAL A 310 -8.14 -2.03 -3.83
N PRO A 311 -9.25 -2.61 -3.31
CA PRO A 311 -9.85 -2.11 -2.08
C PRO A 311 -8.95 -2.36 -0.86
N TYR A 312 -8.94 -1.40 0.05
CA TYR A 312 -8.41 -1.55 1.40
C TYR A 312 -9.41 -2.27 2.31
N ILE A 313 -8.91 -3.05 3.24
CA ILE A 313 -9.72 -3.86 4.16
C ILE A 313 -9.46 -3.39 5.60
N PRO A 314 -10.45 -2.79 6.29
CA PRO A 314 -10.35 -2.58 7.73
C PRO A 314 -10.16 -3.90 8.48
N VAL A 315 -9.11 -3.98 9.31
CA VAL A 315 -8.80 -5.16 10.12
C VAL A 315 -8.83 -4.78 11.60
N THR A 316 -9.67 -5.48 12.32
CA THR A 316 -9.81 -5.43 13.78
C THR A 316 -9.74 -6.85 14.32
N MET A 317 -9.86 -7.03 15.61
CA MET A 317 -9.92 -8.36 16.24
C MET A 317 -11.01 -9.28 15.63
N PHE A 318 -12.11 -8.72 15.13
CA PHE A 318 -13.25 -9.49 14.58
C PHE A 318 -12.95 -10.25 13.28
N ASN A 319 -11.99 -9.76 12.48
CA ASN A 319 -11.63 -10.38 11.19
C ASN A 319 -10.14 -10.65 11.05
N LEU A 320 -9.41 -10.63 12.16
CA LEU A 320 -7.95 -10.77 12.22
C LEU A 320 -7.45 -12.07 11.60
N ASP A 321 -8.10 -13.20 11.89
CA ASP A 321 -7.68 -14.52 11.37
C ASP A 321 -7.63 -14.55 9.85
N ARG A 322 -8.60 -13.92 9.18
CA ARG A 322 -8.62 -13.80 7.71
C ARG A 322 -7.47 -12.95 7.18
N ALA A 323 -7.07 -11.91 7.92
CA ALA A 323 -5.94 -11.07 7.54
C ALA A 323 -4.61 -11.81 7.73
N ILE A 324 -4.46 -12.60 8.79
CA ILE A 324 -3.27 -13.42 9.06
C ILE A 324 -3.09 -14.51 7.98
N GLU A 325 -4.17 -15.14 7.53
CA GLU A 325 -4.13 -16.17 6.47
C GLU A 325 -3.48 -15.71 5.17
N ILE A 326 -3.54 -14.39 4.88
CA ILE A 326 -2.92 -13.81 3.67
C ILE A 326 -1.39 -13.91 3.71
N TYR A 327 -0.81 -14.08 4.89
CA TYR A 327 0.64 -14.12 5.08
C TYR A 327 1.20 -15.54 5.35
N LYS A 328 0.35 -16.57 5.30
CA LYS A 328 0.73 -17.97 5.37
C LYS A 328 0.92 -18.56 3.96
#